data_569555d9d574d5bec11b691ac9e79b3a
#
_entry.id   569555d9d574d5bec11b691ac9e79b3a
#
_cell.length_a   1.000
_cell.length_b   1.000
_cell.length_c   1.000
_cell.angle_alpha   90.00
_cell.angle_beta   90.00
_cell.angle_gamma   90.00
#
_symmetry.space_group_name_H-M   'P 1'
#
loop_
_entity.id
_entity.type
_entity.pdbx_description
1 polymer ?
#
loop_
_entity_poly.entity_id
_entity_poly.type
_entity_poly.pdbx_seq_one_letter_code
_entity_poly.pdbx_strand_id
1 'polypeptide(L)'
;MEFSSLYYRAQFLANLASDFSEIGRPDDARETLALAEQVVDMTPDPSSRMYQCIAIAEAYLRIGDRDKARSSFEAAAAFAWAADENHEEFWLPCEVVESAAEAGLTSLAQSIADELTGERRIFALAKIIEPMLFPENDDTIRATLAEIMQLTVQLDDRESQADNLSYLSLEHAKLNDLDSALLCAREIGMEFVSARAAALVNVASNLLDRLGAPAPDED
;
A
#
# COMPACT_ATOMS: atom_id res chain seq x y z
N MET A 1 9.18 -9.58 -28.74
CA MET A 1 9.19 -10.78 -27.87
C MET A 1 10.35 -10.82 -26.86
N GLU A 2 11.37 -9.95 -26.94
CA GLU A 2 12.52 -9.97 -26.00
C GLU A 2 12.23 -9.27 -24.64
N PHE A 3 11.35 -8.26 -24.59
CA PHE A 3 11.09 -7.47 -23.38
C PHE A 3 10.39 -8.27 -22.27
N SER A 4 9.42 -9.11 -22.62
CA SER A 4 8.77 -10.01 -21.65
C SER A 4 9.78 -10.99 -21.02
N SER A 5 10.83 -11.36 -21.76
CA SER A 5 11.87 -12.27 -21.27
C SER A 5 12.73 -11.63 -20.16
N LEU A 6 13.05 -10.33 -20.25
CA LEU A 6 13.85 -9.62 -19.24
C LEU A 6 13.07 -9.44 -17.94
N TYR A 7 11.77 -9.08 -18.04
CA TYR A 7 10.91 -8.97 -16.85
C TYR A 7 10.89 -10.27 -16.04
N TYR A 8 10.55 -11.37 -16.68
CA TYR A 8 10.48 -12.68 -16.01
C TYR A 8 11.85 -13.17 -15.52
N ARG A 9 12.93 -12.77 -16.18
CA ARG A 9 14.28 -13.15 -15.78
C ARG A 9 14.71 -12.52 -14.46
N ALA A 10 14.44 -11.23 -14.26
CA ALA A 10 14.73 -10.57 -12.98
C ALA A 10 13.88 -11.15 -11.84
N GLN A 11 12.59 -11.34 -12.08
CA GLN A 11 11.68 -11.97 -11.13
C GLN A 11 12.13 -13.39 -10.74
N PHE A 12 12.52 -14.20 -11.73
CA PHE A 12 13.04 -15.54 -11.49
C PHE A 12 14.31 -15.52 -10.64
N LEU A 13 15.23 -14.60 -10.93
CA LEU A 13 16.47 -14.46 -10.15
C LEU A 13 16.18 -14.01 -8.71
N ALA A 14 15.23 -13.09 -8.50
CA ALA A 14 14.82 -12.67 -7.15
C ALA A 14 14.22 -13.85 -6.35
N ASN A 15 13.37 -14.66 -6.97
CA ASN A 15 12.80 -15.85 -6.34
C ASN A 15 13.90 -16.90 -6.05
N LEU A 16 14.79 -17.16 -6.99
CA LEU A 16 15.91 -18.08 -6.80
C LEU A 16 16.84 -17.63 -5.66
N ALA A 17 17.07 -16.33 -5.52
CA ALA A 17 17.83 -15.79 -4.39
C ALA A 17 17.13 -16.05 -3.06
N SER A 18 15.80 -15.91 -3.00
CA SER A 18 15.00 -16.26 -1.83
C SER A 18 15.15 -17.73 -1.48
N ASP A 19 15.07 -18.63 -2.47
CA ASP A 19 15.27 -20.08 -2.28
C ASP A 19 16.68 -20.39 -1.75
N PHE A 20 17.73 -19.73 -2.28
CA PHE A 20 19.08 -19.87 -1.75
C PHE A 20 19.18 -19.45 -0.27
N SER A 21 18.49 -18.38 0.11
CA SER A 21 18.43 -17.94 1.50
C SER A 21 17.77 -18.98 2.41
N GLU A 22 16.65 -19.55 1.98
CA GLU A 22 15.90 -20.56 2.74
C GLU A 22 16.71 -21.84 3.00
N ILE A 23 17.56 -22.23 2.06
CA ILE A 23 18.45 -23.39 2.22
C ILE A 23 19.79 -23.05 2.87
N GLY A 24 19.95 -21.83 3.44
CA GLY A 24 21.12 -21.41 4.18
C GLY A 24 22.35 -21.05 3.33
N ARG A 25 22.13 -20.61 2.09
CA ARG A 25 23.17 -20.16 1.14
C ARG A 25 23.08 -18.65 0.85
N PRO A 26 23.32 -17.79 1.85
CA PRO A 26 23.11 -16.34 1.69
C PRO A 26 24.09 -15.66 0.70
N ASP A 27 25.28 -16.22 0.50
CA ASP A 27 26.24 -15.67 -0.47
C ASP A 27 25.78 -15.92 -1.91
N ASP A 28 25.27 -17.12 -2.21
CA ASP A 28 24.68 -17.42 -3.52
C ASP A 28 23.41 -16.56 -3.76
N ALA A 29 22.64 -16.31 -2.71
CA ALA A 29 21.49 -15.40 -2.80
C ALA A 29 21.93 -13.98 -3.20
N ARG A 30 22.98 -13.43 -2.58
CA ARG A 30 23.53 -12.09 -2.93
C ARG A 30 24.08 -12.05 -4.35
N GLU A 31 24.82 -13.07 -4.78
CA GLU A 31 25.32 -13.15 -6.17
C GLU A 31 24.16 -13.19 -7.18
N THR A 32 23.11 -13.96 -6.85
CA THR A 32 21.92 -14.05 -7.71
C THR A 32 21.17 -12.72 -7.79
N LEU A 33 21.06 -11.98 -6.67
CA LEU A 33 20.44 -10.64 -6.66
C LEU A 33 21.26 -9.62 -7.46
N ALA A 34 22.61 -9.70 -7.41
CA ALA A 34 23.44 -8.84 -8.24
C ALA A 34 23.24 -9.11 -9.75
N LEU A 35 22.93 -10.35 -10.14
CA LEU A 35 22.53 -10.66 -11.51
C LEU A 35 21.12 -10.13 -11.85
N ALA A 36 20.19 -10.14 -10.89
CA ALA A 36 18.86 -9.56 -11.08
C ALA A 36 18.96 -8.02 -11.30
N GLU A 37 19.77 -7.32 -10.53
CA GLU A 37 20.04 -5.88 -10.69
C GLU A 37 20.58 -5.57 -12.11
N GLN A 38 21.49 -6.38 -12.65
CA GLN A 38 21.97 -6.21 -14.03
C GLN A 38 20.86 -6.38 -15.08
N VAL A 39 19.87 -7.24 -14.82
CA VAL A 39 18.72 -7.41 -15.72
C VAL A 39 17.84 -6.17 -15.69
N VAL A 40 17.66 -5.53 -14.53
CA VAL A 40 16.94 -4.24 -14.39
C VAL A 40 17.60 -3.19 -15.29
N ASP A 41 18.94 -3.07 -15.27
CA ASP A 41 19.68 -2.11 -16.10
C ASP A 41 19.46 -2.33 -17.60
N MET A 42 19.21 -3.56 -18.01
CA MET A 42 18.97 -3.92 -19.41
C MET A 42 17.48 -3.79 -19.81
N THR A 43 16.57 -3.58 -18.86
CA THR A 43 15.15 -3.47 -19.12
C THR A 43 14.81 -2.03 -19.53
N PRO A 44 14.26 -1.78 -20.74
CA PRO A 44 14.04 -0.41 -21.19
C PRO A 44 12.79 0.25 -20.61
N ASP A 45 11.76 -0.53 -20.26
CA ASP A 45 10.46 -0.07 -19.78
C ASP A 45 10.51 0.28 -18.29
N PRO A 46 10.18 1.56 -17.90
CA PRO A 46 10.24 1.98 -16.51
C PRO A 46 9.29 1.21 -15.58
N SER A 47 8.07 0.90 -16.02
CA SER A 47 7.09 0.14 -15.21
C SER A 47 7.63 -1.25 -14.89
N SER A 48 8.20 -1.93 -15.90
CA SER A 48 8.85 -3.23 -15.69
C SER A 48 10.02 -3.14 -14.73
N ARG A 49 10.84 -2.08 -14.81
CA ARG A 49 11.95 -1.83 -13.86
C ARG A 49 11.44 -1.66 -12.44
N MET A 50 10.37 -0.91 -12.27
CA MET A 50 9.74 -0.71 -10.96
C MET A 50 9.39 -2.06 -10.30
N TYR A 51 8.63 -2.91 -10.98
CA TYR A 51 8.24 -4.21 -10.45
C TYR A 51 9.43 -5.15 -10.19
N GLN A 52 10.46 -5.10 -11.04
CA GLN A 52 11.70 -5.83 -10.84
C GLN A 52 12.42 -5.37 -9.56
N CYS A 53 12.50 -4.06 -9.33
CA CYS A 53 13.11 -3.49 -8.14
C CYS A 53 12.34 -3.85 -6.87
N ILE A 54 11.00 -3.88 -6.91
CA ILE A 54 10.17 -4.35 -5.78
C ILE A 54 10.51 -5.82 -5.44
N ALA A 55 10.52 -6.69 -6.44
CA ALA A 55 10.86 -8.11 -6.23
C ALA A 55 12.28 -8.31 -5.68
N ILE A 56 13.25 -7.53 -6.14
CA ILE A 56 14.62 -7.55 -5.63
C ILE A 56 14.67 -7.05 -4.17
N ALA A 57 13.93 -5.98 -3.86
CA ALA A 57 13.84 -5.45 -2.50
C ALA A 57 13.29 -6.47 -1.52
N GLU A 58 12.20 -7.15 -1.87
CA GLU A 58 11.62 -8.22 -1.06
C GLU A 58 12.62 -9.39 -0.85
N ALA A 59 13.34 -9.77 -1.89
CA ALA A 59 14.35 -10.81 -1.77
C ALA A 59 15.52 -10.39 -0.86
N TYR A 60 15.95 -9.11 -0.91
CA TYR A 60 16.92 -8.58 0.03
C TYR A 60 16.43 -8.61 1.48
N LEU A 61 15.14 -8.34 1.72
CA LEU A 61 14.55 -8.47 3.07
C LEU A 61 14.62 -9.91 3.58
N ARG A 62 14.33 -10.89 2.72
CA ARG A 62 14.40 -12.33 3.09
C ARG A 62 15.82 -12.78 3.47
N ILE A 63 16.86 -12.19 2.88
CA ILE A 63 18.25 -12.44 3.28
C ILE A 63 18.74 -11.54 4.43
N GLY A 64 17.88 -10.66 4.95
CA GLY A 64 18.18 -9.77 6.08
C GLY A 64 18.95 -8.50 5.70
N ASP A 65 19.11 -8.18 4.43
CA ASP A 65 19.83 -6.98 3.96
C ASP A 65 18.84 -5.80 3.76
N ARG A 66 18.48 -5.17 4.89
CA ARG A 66 17.51 -4.05 4.89
C ARG A 66 18.00 -2.81 4.14
N ASP A 67 19.31 -2.55 4.11
CA ASP A 67 19.85 -1.37 3.43
C ASP A 67 19.73 -1.53 1.92
N LYS A 68 20.05 -2.70 1.39
CA LYS A 68 19.85 -3.04 -0.01
C LYS A 68 18.37 -3.06 -0.40
N ALA A 69 17.51 -3.62 0.44
CA ALA A 69 16.07 -3.61 0.22
C ALA A 69 15.55 -2.17 0.11
N ARG A 70 15.94 -1.30 1.03
CA ARG A 70 15.57 0.12 1.01
C ARG A 70 16.02 0.79 -0.30
N SER A 71 17.28 0.60 -0.69
CA SER A 71 17.82 1.18 -1.93
C SER A 71 17.06 0.68 -3.17
N SER A 72 16.63 -0.59 -3.17
CA SER A 72 15.84 -1.15 -4.27
C SER A 72 14.43 -0.56 -4.33
N PHE A 73 13.77 -0.31 -3.18
CA PHE A 73 12.49 0.41 -3.15
C PHE A 73 12.63 1.87 -3.58
N GLU A 74 13.71 2.56 -3.19
CA GLU A 74 14.00 3.92 -3.66
C GLU A 74 14.17 3.96 -5.19
N ALA A 75 14.84 2.96 -5.76
CA ALA A 75 14.95 2.80 -7.22
C ALA A 75 13.59 2.50 -7.87
N ALA A 76 12.77 1.64 -7.25
CA ALA A 76 11.41 1.37 -7.71
C ALA A 76 10.57 2.64 -7.76
N ALA A 77 10.62 3.49 -6.73
CA ALA A 77 9.93 4.77 -6.71
C ALA A 77 10.38 5.68 -7.85
N ALA A 78 11.70 5.78 -8.09
CA ALA A 78 12.22 6.59 -9.20
C ALA A 78 11.71 6.10 -10.56
N PHE A 79 11.62 4.78 -10.78
CA PHE A 79 11.06 4.22 -12.00
C PHE A 79 9.54 4.40 -12.10
N ALA A 80 8.81 4.31 -10.98
CA ALA A 80 7.38 4.60 -10.94
C ALA A 80 7.09 6.04 -11.38
N TRP A 81 7.86 7.02 -10.88
CA TRP A 81 7.75 8.42 -11.32
C TRP A 81 8.08 8.60 -12.79
N ALA A 82 9.12 7.92 -13.30
CA ALA A 82 9.48 8.00 -14.70
C ALA A 82 8.42 7.40 -15.64
N ALA A 83 7.71 6.35 -15.20
CA ALA A 83 6.60 5.75 -15.93
C ALA A 83 5.36 6.66 -15.93
N ASP A 84 5.11 7.36 -14.82
CA ASP A 84 3.95 8.24 -14.64
C ASP A 84 4.04 9.58 -15.43
N GLU A 85 5.19 9.92 -16.02
CA GLU A 85 5.37 11.17 -16.80
C GLU A 85 4.28 11.38 -17.88
N ASN A 86 3.71 10.30 -18.41
CA ASN A 86 2.64 10.35 -19.42
C ASN A 86 1.22 10.21 -18.82
N HIS A 87 1.07 10.14 -17.50
CA HIS A 87 -0.20 9.93 -16.78
C HIS A 87 -1.00 8.67 -17.19
N GLU A 88 -0.37 7.73 -17.88
CA GLU A 88 -1.01 6.46 -18.27
C GLU A 88 -0.97 5.41 -17.15
N GLU A 89 0.02 5.53 -16.26
CA GLU A 89 0.27 4.58 -15.17
C GLU A 89 0.21 5.27 -13.79
N PHE A 90 -0.82 6.04 -13.61
CA PHE A 90 -1.11 6.94 -12.49
C PHE A 90 -0.91 6.32 -11.09
N TRP A 91 -1.09 5.01 -10.93
CA TRP A 91 -1.07 4.34 -9.63
C TRP A 91 0.27 3.71 -9.25
N LEU A 92 1.25 3.67 -10.14
CA LEU A 92 2.53 2.99 -9.88
C LEU A 92 3.27 3.46 -8.63
N PRO A 93 3.39 4.78 -8.33
CA PRO A 93 4.01 5.20 -7.08
C PRO A 93 3.28 4.69 -5.83
N CYS A 94 1.95 4.55 -5.89
CA CYS A 94 1.16 4.01 -4.79
C CYS A 94 1.43 2.52 -4.55
N GLU A 95 1.69 1.74 -5.60
CA GLU A 95 2.09 0.34 -5.47
C GLU A 95 3.45 0.19 -4.78
N VAL A 96 4.39 1.12 -5.04
CA VAL A 96 5.67 1.13 -4.32
C VAL A 96 5.46 1.47 -2.84
N VAL A 97 4.57 2.42 -2.53
CA VAL A 97 4.21 2.75 -1.14
C VAL A 97 3.64 1.54 -0.42
N GLU A 98 2.67 0.83 -1.04
CA GLU A 98 2.07 -0.39 -0.50
C GLU A 98 3.14 -1.45 -0.20
N SER A 99 3.94 -1.80 -1.20
CA SER A 99 4.99 -2.81 -1.04
C SER A 99 6.03 -2.43 0.03
N ALA A 100 6.42 -1.16 0.11
CA ALA A 100 7.36 -0.69 1.13
C ALA A 100 6.74 -0.70 2.54
N ALA A 101 5.44 -0.38 2.67
CA ALA A 101 4.72 -0.44 3.93
C ALA A 101 4.56 -1.88 4.43
N GLU A 102 4.16 -2.82 3.56
CA GLU A 102 4.08 -4.25 3.86
C GLU A 102 5.44 -4.84 4.28
N ALA A 103 6.51 -4.33 3.68
CA ALA A 103 7.89 -4.68 4.03
C ALA A 103 8.36 -4.09 5.39
N GLY A 104 7.52 -3.34 6.09
CA GLY A 104 7.86 -2.66 7.35
C GLY A 104 8.83 -1.49 7.18
N LEU A 105 8.94 -0.93 5.98
CA LEU A 105 9.72 0.26 5.66
C LEU A 105 8.83 1.53 5.70
N THR A 106 8.04 1.67 6.75
CA THR A 106 7.01 2.70 6.90
C THR A 106 7.54 4.13 6.66
N SER A 107 8.75 4.45 7.15
CA SER A 107 9.34 5.78 6.92
C SER A 107 9.66 6.06 5.45
N LEU A 108 10.01 5.04 4.68
CA LEU A 108 10.22 5.15 3.23
C LEU A 108 8.88 5.29 2.52
N ALA A 109 7.91 4.43 2.85
CA ALA A 109 6.56 4.53 2.31
C ALA A 109 5.95 5.93 2.53
N GLN A 110 6.10 6.49 3.74
CA GLN A 110 5.67 7.84 4.05
C GLN A 110 6.39 8.89 3.19
N SER A 111 7.72 8.80 3.01
CA SER A 111 8.45 9.76 2.19
C SER A 111 8.01 9.76 0.72
N ILE A 112 7.64 8.61 0.18
CA ILE A 112 7.09 8.51 -1.19
C ILE A 112 5.66 9.08 -1.23
N ALA A 113 4.82 8.78 -0.23
CA ALA A 113 3.47 9.30 -0.13
C ALA A 113 3.43 10.83 0.01
N ASP A 114 4.43 11.45 0.65
CA ASP A 114 4.54 12.89 0.82
C ASP A 114 4.73 13.66 -0.50
N GLU A 115 5.23 12.98 -1.53
CA GLU A 115 5.37 13.54 -2.89
C GLU A 115 4.06 13.45 -3.71
N LEU A 116 3.09 12.66 -3.25
CA LEU A 116 1.80 12.48 -3.89
C LEU A 116 0.79 13.57 -3.46
N THR A 117 -0.21 13.81 -4.29
CA THR A 117 -1.27 14.79 -4.03
C THR A 117 -2.66 14.21 -4.32
N GLY A 118 -3.70 14.82 -3.76
CA GLY A 118 -5.09 14.45 -4.03
C GLY A 118 -5.39 12.99 -3.69
N GLU A 119 -6.12 12.34 -4.56
CA GLU A 119 -6.58 10.95 -4.40
C GLU A 119 -5.45 9.94 -4.26
N ARG A 120 -4.34 10.14 -4.98
CA ARG A 120 -3.15 9.27 -4.90
C ARG A 120 -2.54 9.29 -3.50
N ARG A 121 -2.45 10.48 -2.87
CA ARG A 121 -1.96 10.61 -1.50
C ARG A 121 -2.87 9.91 -0.51
N ILE A 122 -4.19 10.08 -0.66
CA ILE A 122 -5.18 9.39 0.17
C ILE A 122 -5.00 7.87 0.09
N PHE A 123 -4.92 7.34 -1.12
CA PHE A 123 -4.72 5.90 -1.34
C PHE A 123 -3.40 5.41 -0.74
N ALA A 124 -2.30 6.12 -0.97
CA ALA A 124 -0.99 5.76 -0.43
C ALA A 124 -0.99 5.76 1.11
N LEU A 125 -1.59 6.76 1.75
CA LEU A 125 -1.71 6.82 3.20
C LEU A 125 -2.56 5.68 3.76
N ALA A 126 -3.66 5.30 3.08
CA ALA A 126 -4.46 4.14 3.43
C ALA A 126 -3.62 2.86 3.40
N LYS A 127 -2.78 2.68 2.38
CA LYS A 127 -1.87 1.52 2.26
C LYS A 127 -0.76 1.49 3.31
N ILE A 128 -0.35 2.63 3.82
CA ILE A 128 0.61 2.69 4.94
C ILE A 128 0.00 2.16 6.24
N ILE A 129 -1.26 2.47 6.52
CA ILE A 129 -1.89 2.06 7.79
C ILE A 129 -2.41 0.63 7.78
N GLU A 130 -2.74 0.04 6.62
CA GLU A 130 -3.24 -1.33 6.54
C GLU A 130 -2.37 -2.36 7.30
N PRO A 131 -1.04 -2.44 7.08
CA PRO A 131 -0.18 -3.37 7.81
C PRO A 131 0.08 -2.95 9.27
N MET A 132 -0.27 -1.73 9.65
CA MET A 132 -0.03 -1.17 10.99
C MET A 132 -1.19 -1.37 11.97
N LEU A 133 -2.27 -2.06 11.59
CA LEU A 133 -3.49 -2.24 12.38
C LEU A 133 -3.26 -3.10 13.64
N PHE A 134 -2.27 -2.74 14.44
CA PHE A 134 -1.98 -3.31 15.76
C PHE A 134 -2.10 -2.23 16.83
N PRO A 135 -2.55 -2.56 18.06
CA PRO A 135 -2.84 -1.58 19.12
C PRO A 135 -1.69 -0.64 19.48
N GLU A 136 -0.44 -1.06 19.28
CA GLU A 136 0.73 -0.23 19.55
C GLU A 136 0.93 0.96 18.60
N ASN A 137 0.23 0.98 17.48
CA ASN A 137 0.35 2.02 16.44
C ASN A 137 -0.81 3.03 16.44
N ASP A 138 -1.73 2.95 17.38
CA ASP A 138 -2.99 3.72 17.41
C ASP A 138 -2.79 5.22 17.16
N ASP A 139 -1.81 5.85 17.78
CA ASP A 139 -1.59 7.31 17.61
C ASP A 139 -1.17 7.66 16.18
N THR A 140 -0.30 6.85 15.58
CA THR A 140 0.15 7.04 14.19
C THR A 140 -1.01 6.83 13.22
N ILE A 141 -1.78 5.77 13.41
CA ILE A 141 -2.95 5.46 12.58
C ILE A 141 -3.97 6.61 12.67
N ARG A 142 -4.29 7.08 13.88
CA ARG A 142 -5.22 8.21 14.08
C ARG A 142 -4.75 9.50 13.41
N ALA A 143 -3.46 9.81 13.49
CA ALA A 143 -2.88 10.97 12.82
C ALA A 143 -3.01 10.86 11.29
N THR A 144 -2.73 9.68 10.74
CA THR A 144 -2.84 9.43 9.30
C THR A 144 -4.31 9.46 8.83
N LEU A 145 -5.25 8.89 9.60
CA LEU A 145 -6.69 8.99 9.30
C LEU A 145 -7.19 10.44 9.32
N ALA A 146 -6.69 11.26 10.25
CA ALA A 146 -7.02 12.68 10.29
C ALA A 146 -6.50 13.43 9.04
N GLU A 147 -5.31 13.07 8.56
CA GLU A 147 -4.76 13.61 7.30
C GLU A 147 -5.60 13.16 6.10
N ILE A 148 -5.94 11.87 6.00
CA ILE A 148 -6.83 11.34 4.95
C ILE A 148 -8.16 12.11 4.94
N MET A 149 -8.75 12.36 6.10
CA MET A 149 -10.00 13.13 6.21
C MET A 149 -9.84 14.56 5.67
N GLN A 150 -8.74 15.24 6.00
CA GLN A 150 -8.47 16.60 5.50
C GLN A 150 -8.31 16.62 3.97
N LEU A 151 -7.66 15.63 3.39
CA LEU A 151 -7.49 15.50 1.94
C LEU A 151 -8.82 15.15 1.26
N THR A 152 -9.59 14.25 1.85
CA THR A 152 -10.89 13.81 1.32
C THR A 152 -11.87 14.98 1.14
N VAL A 153 -11.96 15.88 2.11
CA VAL A 153 -12.87 17.03 2.00
C VAL A 153 -12.42 18.07 0.96
N GLN A 154 -11.20 17.98 0.47
CA GLN A 154 -10.66 18.85 -0.58
C GLN A 154 -10.81 18.29 -1.99
N LEU A 155 -11.27 17.04 -2.14
CA LEU A 155 -11.52 16.45 -3.45
C LEU A 155 -12.70 17.15 -4.12
N ASP A 156 -12.57 17.43 -5.41
CA ASP A 156 -13.66 17.99 -6.22
C ASP A 156 -14.70 16.91 -6.58
N ASP A 157 -14.26 15.66 -6.73
CA ASP A 157 -15.13 14.54 -7.05
C ASP A 157 -15.88 14.04 -5.83
N ARG A 158 -17.20 14.17 -5.89
CA ARG A 158 -18.11 13.80 -4.81
C ARG A 158 -18.23 12.30 -4.59
N GLU A 159 -18.07 11.50 -5.63
CA GLU A 159 -18.12 10.04 -5.54
C GLU A 159 -16.87 9.54 -4.81
N SER A 160 -15.69 9.99 -5.22
CA SER A 160 -14.44 9.71 -4.50
C SER A 160 -14.46 10.20 -3.05
N GLN A 161 -15.08 11.37 -2.76
CA GLN A 161 -15.30 11.80 -1.38
C GLN A 161 -16.14 10.79 -0.59
N ALA A 162 -17.25 10.32 -1.16
CA ALA A 162 -18.14 9.39 -0.47
C ALA A 162 -17.47 8.05 -0.18
N ASP A 163 -16.70 7.53 -1.13
CA ASP A 163 -15.95 6.28 -0.99
C ASP A 163 -14.85 6.39 0.09
N ASN A 164 -14.09 7.47 0.08
CA ASN A 164 -13.07 7.72 1.09
C ASN A 164 -13.68 7.93 2.49
N LEU A 165 -14.82 8.60 2.62
CA LEU A 165 -15.53 8.73 3.89
C LEU A 165 -16.06 7.38 4.40
N SER A 166 -16.51 6.50 3.49
CA SER A 166 -16.91 5.14 3.85
C SER A 166 -15.72 4.31 4.37
N TYR A 167 -14.57 4.41 3.71
CA TYR A 167 -13.32 3.81 4.18
C TYR A 167 -12.91 4.34 5.56
N LEU A 168 -12.87 5.67 5.74
CA LEU A 168 -12.54 6.28 7.04
C LEU A 168 -13.49 5.83 8.17
N SER A 169 -14.79 5.72 7.87
CA SER A 169 -15.78 5.22 8.84
C SER A 169 -15.42 3.80 9.29
N LEU A 170 -15.02 2.92 8.37
CA LEU A 170 -14.59 1.56 8.68
C LEU A 170 -13.33 1.54 9.56
N GLU A 171 -12.31 2.31 9.19
CA GLU A 171 -11.03 2.30 9.92
C GLU A 171 -11.18 2.88 11.34
N HIS A 172 -11.94 3.97 11.51
CA HIS A 172 -12.30 4.48 12.84
C HIS A 172 -13.08 3.46 13.68
N ALA A 173 -13.99 2.71 13.05
CA ALA A 173 -14.72 1.66 13.75
C ALA A 173 -13.79 0.53 14.23
N LYS A 174 -12.83 0.10 13.43
CA LYS A 174 -11.79 -0.88 13.82
C LYS A 174 -10.96 -0.41 15.02
N LEU A 175 -10.64 0.88 15.09
CA LEU A 175 -9.95 1.51 16.22
C LEU A 175 -10.86 1.80 17.42
N ASN A 176 -12.12 1.39 17.34
CA ASN A 176 -13.13 1.66 18.37
C ASN A 176 -13.43 3.17 18.57
N ASP A 177 -13.14 3.99 17.60
CA ASP A 177 -13.47 5.41 17.57
C ASP A 177 -14.83 5.60 16.86
N LEU A 178 -15.90 5.24 17.59
CA LEU A 178 -17.25 5.22 17.04
C LEU A 178 -17.79 6.62 16.73
N ASP A 179 -17.33 7.63 17.45
CA ASP A 179 -17.77 9.02 17.21
C ASP A 179 -17.24 9.51 15.87
N SER A 180 -15.96 9.29 15.58
CA SER A 180 -15.36 9.64 14.29
C SER A 180 -15.93 8.77 13.16
N ALA A 181 -16.15 7.48 13.40
CA ALA A 181 -16.77 6.59 12.41
C ALA A 181 -18.17 7.07 12.01
N LEU A 182 -19.00 7.45 12.99
CA LEU A 182 -20.34 8.00 12.74
C LEU A 182 -20.29 9.37 12.07
N LEU A 183 -19.30 10.20 12.42
CA LEU A 183 -19.11 11.49 11.78
C LEU A 183 -18.83 11.31 10.27
N CYS A 184 -17.87 10.45 9.91
CA CYS A 184 -17.57 10.12 8.50
C CYS A 184 -18.84 9.63 7.78
N ALA A 185 -19.59 8.70 8.37
CA ALA A 185 -20.82 8.18 7.76
C ALA A 185 -21.89 9.27 7.55
N ARG A 186 -21.97 10.30 8.40
CA ARG A 186 -22.92 11.41 8.29
C ARG A 186 -22.53 12.41 7.20
N GLU A 187 -21.23 12.61 7.00
CA GLU A 187 -20.72 13.53 5.98
C GLU A 187 -20.92 12.97 4.54
N ILE A 188 -21.14 11.66 4.37
CA ILE A 188 -21.49 11.08 3.08
C ILE A 188 -22.84 11.66 2.63
N GLY A 189 -22.87 12.28 1.44
CA GLY A 189 -24.07 12.88 0.86
C GLY A 189 -25.22 11.88 0.72
N MET A 190 -26.45 12.38 0.86
CA MET A 190 -27.66 11.54 0.77
C MET A 190 -27.86 10.92 -0.63
N GLU A 191 -27.23 11.48 -1.64
CA GLU A 191 -27.19 10.96 -3.01
C GLU A 191 -26.36 9.68 -3.13
N PHE A 192 -25.40 9.45 -2.22
CA PHE A 192 -24.52 8.26 -2.19
C PHE A 192 -25.03 7.22 -1.18
N VAL A 193 -26.25 6.75 -1.40
CA VAL A 193 -26.97 5.85 -0.46
C VAL A 193 -26.19 4.57 -0.16
N SER A 194 -25.55 3.97 -1.16
CA SER A 194 -24.79 2.73 -0.99
C SER A 194 -23.56 2.91 -0.10
N ALA A 195 -22.74 3.94 -0.35
CA ALA A 195 -21.57 4.26 0.45
C ALA A 195 -21.95 4.59 1.90
N ARG A 196 -23.01 5.40 2.08
CA ARG A 196 -23.51 5.75 3.41
C ARG A 196 -24.07 4.55 4.18
N ALA A 197 -24.81 3.67 3.50
CA ALA A 197 -25.31 2.44 4.10
C ALA A 197 -24.17 1.51 4.50
N ALA A 198 -23.16 1.32 3.65
CA ALA A 198 -21.97 0.53 3.96
C ALA A 198 -21.23 1.06 5.19
N ALA A 199 -21.00 2.37 5.27
CA ALA A 199 -20.37 3.01 6.42
C ALA A 199 -21.16 2.76 7.73
N LEU A 200 -22.48 2.90 7.72
CA LEU A 200 -23.33 2.65 8.89
C LEU A 200 -23.37 1.17 9.27
N VAL A 201 -23.38 0.26 8.31
CA VAL A 201 -23.31 -1.19 8.56
C VAL A 201 -21.99 -1.56 9.21
N ASN A 202 -20.85 -1.01 8.73
CA ASN A 202 -19.54 -1.26 9.32
C ASN A 202 -19.49 -0.83 10.80
N VAL A 203 -20.05 0.34 11.13
CA VAL A 203 -20.14 0.81 12.52
C VAL A 203 -21.03 -0.11 13.35
N ALA A 204 -22.19 -0.52 12.83
CA ALA A 204 -23.11 -1.40 13.52
C ALA A 204 -22.52 -2.79 13.77
N SER A 205 -21.83 -3.38 12.77
CA SER A 205 -21.17 -4.68 12.90
C SER A 205 -20.09 -4.65 13.97
N ASN A 206 -19.26 -3.62 14.01
CA ASN A 206 -18.24 -3.48 15.05
C ASN A 206 -18.86 -3.36 16.45
N LEU A 207 -19.98 -2.66 16.58
CA LEU A 207 -20.72 -2.57 17.85
C LEU A 207 -21.28 -3.92 18.29
N LEU A 208 -21.84 -4.71 17.34
CA LEU A 208 -22.40 -6.03 17.63
C LEU A 208 -21.33 -7.03 18.06
N ASP A 209 -20.21 -7.05 17.38
CA ASP A 209 -19.07 -7.91 17.72
C ASP A 209 -18.58 -7.67 19.15
N ARG A 210 -18.57 -6.41 19.56
CA ARG A 210 -18.17 -6.01 20.93
C ARG A 210 -19.20 -6.35 22.01
N LEU A 211 -20.46 -6.34 21.65
CA LEU A 211 -21.52 -6.71 22.58
C LEU A 211 -21.67 -8.23 22.72
N GLY A 212 -20.89 -9.02 21.96
CA GLY A 212 -20.98 -10.47 21.93
C GLY A 212 -22.32 -10.97 21.37
N ALA A 213 -22.99 -10.17 20.57
CA ALA A 213 -24.20 -10.58 19.87
C ALA A 213 -23.88 -11.61 18.80
N PRO A 214 -24.64 -12.73 18.67
CA PRO A 214 -24.46 -13.64 17.56
C PRO A 214 -24.70 -12.89 16.25
N ALA A 215 -23.88 -13.20 15.22
CA ALA A 215 -24.09 -12.68 13.87
C ALA A 215 -25.53 -12.96 13.43
N PRO A 216 -26.20 -12.02 12.74
CA PRO A 216 -27.53 -12.31 12.19
C PRO A 216 -27.41 -13.50 11.24
N ASP A 217 -28.27 -14.52 11.45
CA ASP A 217 -28.34 -15.67 10.57
C ASP A 217 -28.58 -15.18 9.14
N GLU A 218 -27.71 -15.57 8.20
CA GLU A 218 -27.91 -15.34 6.78
C GLU A 218 -29.07 -16.25 6.31
N ASP A 219 -30.27 -15.69 6.22
CA ASP A 219 -31.44 -16.31 5.58
C ASP A 219 -31.48 -16.06 4.05
#